data_aed9c62f500efbccdfa7b26f652e71cf
#
_entry.id   aed9c62f500efbccdfa7b26f652e71cf
#
_cell.length_a   1.000
_cell.length_b   1.000
_cell.length_c   1.000
_cell.angle_alpha   90.00
_cell.angle_beta   90.00
_cell.angle_gamma   90.00
#
_symmetry.space_group_name_H-M   'P 1'
#
loop_
_entity.id
_entity.type
_entity.pdbx_description
1 polymer ?
#
loop_
_entity_poly.entity_id
_entity_poly.type
_entity_poly.pdbx_seq_one_letter_code
_entity_poly.pdbx_strand_id
1 'polypeptide(L)'
;MKKALLFQLFVIFFITLFCALGTWQLYRLQWKLELISEITFGLDSQSVEYSSSIKKNYQRINAKGKFDFDKQIYLYSLNEKGKPGYDVVTPFRTNKNENVLVNRGWINKELKGNVKININTSAEQKIVGLLREIYKPCLLYTSPSPRD
;
A
#
# COMPACT_ATOMS: atom_id res chain seq x y z
N MET A 1 16.30 -55.71 2.71
CA MET A 1 15.93 -54.91 3.89
C MET A 1 16.38 -53.42 3.77
N LYS A 2 17.63 -53.09 3.47
CA LYS A 2 18.10 -51.69 3.38
C LYS A 2 17.38 -50.81 2.33
N LYS A 3 17.06 -51.36 1.16
CA LYS A 3 16.35 -50.66 0.06
C LYS A 3 14.89 -50.28 0.44
N ALA A 4 14.19 -51.18 1.14
CA ALA A 4 12.82 -50.91 1.61
C ALA A 4 12.82 -49.79 2.69
N LEU A 5 13.78 -49.82 3.60
CA LEU A 5 13.93 -48.79 4.62
C LEU A 5 14.20 -47.39 4.01
N LEU A 6 15.11 -47.34 3.01
CA LEU A 6 15.39 -46.08 2.31
C LEU A 6 14.16 -45.53 1.58
N PHE A 7 13.37 -46.37 0.97
CA PHE A 7 12.13 -45.98 0.34
C PHE A 7 11.08 -45.45 1.34
N GLN A 8 10.96 -46.09 2.49
CA GLN A 8 10.06 -45.63 3.56
C GLN A 8 10.50 -44.27 4.10
N LEU A 9 11.78 -44.07 4.36
CA LEU A 9 12.32 -42.78 4.81
C LEU A 9 12.08 -41.67 3.77
N PHE A 10 12.26 -41.97 2.50
CA PHE A 10 11.96 -41.04 1.41
C PHE A 10 10.49 -40.63 1.40
N VAL A 11 9.55 -41.58 1.50
CA VAL A 11 8.11 -41.28 1.54
C VAL A 11 7.77 -40.44 2.77
N ILE A 12 8.26 -40.79 3.95
CA ILE A 12 8.01 -40.04 5.19
C ILE A 12 8.55 -38.60 5.05
N PHE A 13 9.73 -38.43 4.49
CA PHE A 13 10.31 -37.12 4.24
C PHE A 13 9.40 -36.23 3.40
N PHE A 14 8.90 -36.75 2.27
CA PHE A 14 8.00 -35.97 1.40
C PHE A 14 6.64 -35.67 2.05
N ILE A 15 6.08 -36.62 2.77
CA ILE A 15 4.84 -36.39 3.53
C ILE A 15 5.04 -35.25 4.53
N THR A 16 6.12 -35.26 5.31
CA THR A 16 6.43 -34.22 6.28
C THR A 16 6.64 -32.88 5.60
N LEU A 17 7.37 -32.86 4.47
CA LEU A 17 7.60 -31.65 3.68
C LEU A 17 6.29 -31.04 3.16
N PHE A 18 5.40 -31.85 2.58
CA PHE A 18 4.13 -31.35 2.09
C PHE A 18 3.19 -30.89 3.20
N CYS A 19 3.18 -31.58 4.34
CA CYS A 19 2.42 -31.10 5.52
C CYS A 19 2.93 -29.76 6.02
N ALA A 20 4.25 -29.56 6.07
CA ALA A 20 4.84 -28.29 6.48
C ALA A 20 4.50 -27.15 5.51
N LEU A 21 4.60 -27.41 4.20
CA LEU A 21 4.22 -26.45 3.15
C LEU A 21 2.72 -26.13 3.20
N GLY A 22 1.87 -27.11 3.40
CA GLY A 22 0.43 -26.95 3.54
C GLY A 22 0.07 -26.06 4.73
N THR A 23 0.66 -26.34 5.89
CA THR A 23 0.47 -25.54 7.10
C THR A 23 0.92 -24.09 6.88
N TRP A 24 2.06 -23.88 6.25
CA TRP A 24 2.54 -22.54 5.91
C TRP A 24 1.58 -21.78 4.98
N GLN A 25 0.98 -22.46 3.98
CA GLN A 25 -0.01 -21.85 3.10
C GLN A 25 -1.29 -21.44 3.84
N LEU A 26 -1.75 -22.25 4.79
CA LEU A 26 -2.91 -21.92 5.63
C LEU A 26 -2.63 -20.69 6.50
N TYR A 27 -1.45 -20.62 7.12
CA TYR A 27 -1.04 -19.45 7.90
C TYR A 27 -0.98 -18.17 7.05
N ARG A 28 -0.40 -18.27 5.84
CA ARG A 28 -0.37 -17.16 4.90
C ARG A 28 -1.76 -16.71 4.46
N LEU A 29 -2.69 -17.65 4.28
CA LEU A 29 -4.07 -17.34 3.95
C LEU A 29 -4.77 -16.57 5.07
N GLN A 30 -4.64 -17.02 6.32
CA GLN A 30 -5.22 -16.34 7.49
C GLN A 30 -4.73 -14.89 7.58
N TRP A 31 -3.42 -14.68 7.50
CA TRP A 31 -2.86 -13.33 7.50
C TRP A 31 -3.43 -12.42 6.41
N LYS A 32 -3.63 -12.94 5.19
CA LYS A 32 -4.27 -12.17 4.11
C LYS A 32 -5.74 -11.84 4.40
N LEU A 33 -6.48 -12.78 4.96
CA LEU A 33 -7.88 -12.56 5.32
C LEU A 33 -8.03 -11.52 6.44
N GLU A 34 -7.17 -11.53 7.42
CA GLU A 34 -7.11 -10.52 8.47
C GLU A 34 -6.86 -9.12 7.87
N LEU A 35 -5.86 -8.99 6.99
CA LEU A 35 -5.57 -7.72 6.32
C LEU A 35 -6.76 -7.21 5.50
N ILE A 36 -7.43 -8.09 4.75
CA ILE A 36 -8.64 -7.73 3.98
C ILE A 36 -9.75 -7.26 4.93
N SER A 37 -9.96 -7.95 6.04
CA SER A 37 -10.99 -7.58 7.01
C SER A 37 -10.71 -6.23 7.66
N GLU A 38 -9.46 -5.92 8.00
CA GLU A 38 -9.06 -4.62 8.53
C GLU A 38 -9.33 -3.47 7.53
N ILE A 39 -8.97 -3.68 6.26
CA ILE A 39 -9.21 -2.68 5.21
C ILE A 39 -10.71 -2.48 4.99
N THR A 40 -11.48 -3.56 4.91
CA THR A 40 -12.94 -3.50 4.72
C THR A 40 -13.61 -2.79 5.89
N PHE A 41 -13.25 -3.15 7.11
CA PHE A 41 -13.74 -2.46 8.30
C PHE A 41 -13.39 -0.96 8.30
N GLY A 42 -12.17 -0.61 7.86
CA GLY A 42 -11.77 0.78 7.72
C GLY A 42 -12.60 1.56 6.70
N LEU A 43 -12.96 0.92 5.57
CA LEU A 43 -13.80 1.53 4.53
C LEU A 43 -15.22 1.78 5.00
N ASP A 44 -15.80 0.86 5.78
CA ASP A 44 -17.19 0.93 6.27
C ASP A 44 -17.32 1.80 7.53
N SER A 45 -16.19 2.08 8.22
CA SER A 45 -16.20 2.88 9.44
C SER A 45 -16.52 4.35 9.17
N GLN A 46 -17.06 5.04 10.18
CA GLN A 46 -17.21 6.49 10.12
C GLN A 46 -15.85 7.18 10.05
N SER A 47 -15.77 8.22 9.21
CA SER A 47 -14.53 8.99 9.09
C SER A 47 -14.29 9.84 10.34
N VAL A 48 -13.10 9.73 10.92
CA VAL A 48 -12.63 10.52 12.04
C VAL A 48 -11.80 11.69 11.51
N GLU A 49 -11.87 12.85 12.17
CA GLU A 49 -11.03 13.99 11.79
C GLU A 49 -9.56 13.65 11.98
N TYR A 50 -8.75 13.95 10.95
CA TYR A 50 -7.31 13.67 10.98
C TYR A 50 -6.62 14.42 12.12
N SER A 51 -5.77 13.69 12.82
CA SER A 51 -4.82 14.21 13.80
C SER A 51 -3.55 13.37 13.73
N SER A 52 -2.38 13.99 13.87
CA SER A 52 -1.08 13.31 13.91
C SER A 52 -0.94 12.26 15.02
N SER A 53 -1.83 12.32 16.02
CA SER A 53 -1.91 11.32 17.10
C SER A 53 -2.48 9.98 16.66
N ILE A 54 -3.18 9.93 15.50
CA ILE A 54 -3.80 8.70 15.00
C ILE A 54 -2.73 7.84 14.35
N LYS A 55 -2.44 6.70 14.97
CA LYS A 55 -1.45 5.71 14.48
C LYS A 55 -2.07 4.42 13.95
N LYS A 56 -3.42 4.33 13.89
CA LYS A 56 -4.09 3.11 13.45
C LYS A 56 -4.10 3.05 11.92
N ASN A 57 -3.48 2.01 11.36
CA ASN A 57 -3.52 1.74 9.93
C ASN A 57 -4.96 1.45 9.45
N TYR A 58 -5.25 1.82 8.22
CA TYR A 58 -6.54 1.62 7.55
C TYR A 58 -7.73 2.28 8.26
N GLN A 59 -7.49 3.24 9.17
CA GLN A 59 -8.56 4.04 9.73
C GLN A 59 -9.06 5.05 8.70
N ARG A 60 -10.38 5.14 8.53
CA ARG A 60 -10.99 6.15 7.68
C ARG A 60 -10.90 7.52 8.35
N ILE A 61 -10.25 8.44 7.65
CA ILE A 61 -10.03 9.81 8.14
C ILE A 61 -10.64 10.80 7.19
N ASN A 62 -10.99 11.97 7.71
CA ASN A 62 -11.30 13.15 6.93
C ASN A 62 -10.40 14.31 7.34
N ALA A 63 -10.04 15.14 6.39
CA ALA A 63 -9.25 16.35 6.63
C ALA A 63 -9.73 17.48 5.72
N LYS A 64 -9.63 18.71 6.21
CA LYS A 64 -9.84 19.94 5.43
C LYS A 64 -8.52 20.67 5.29
N GLY A 65 -8.26 21.22 4.11
CA GLY A 65 -7.01 21.93 3.83
C GLY A 65 -6.79 22.19 2.36
N LYS A 66 -5.53 22.35 1.97
CA LYS A 66 -5.13 22.67 0.60
C LYS A 66 -4.05 21.73 0.10
N PHE A 67 -4.12 21.38 -1.19
CA PHE A 67 -3.05 20.64 -1.87
C PHE A 67 -1.91 21.58 -2.28
N ASP A 68 -0.68 21.08 -2.15
CA ASP A 68 0.53 21.70 -2.69
C ASP A 68 0.92 20.94 -3.98
N PHE A 69 0.41 21.43 -5.12
CA PHE A 69 0.63 20.78 -6.41
C PHE A 69 2.05 20.98 -6.94
N ASP A 70 2.76 22.00 -6.47
CA ASP A 70 4.13 22.30 -6.91
C ASP A 70 5.10 21.21 -6.41
N LYS A 71 4.74 20.55 -5.31
CA LYS A 71 5.51 19.44 -4.71
C LYS A 71 4.93 18.06 -5.00
N GLN A 72 4.13 17.94 -6.06
CA GLN A 72 3.58 16.66 -6.48
C GLN A 72 4.66 15.70 -6.96
N ILE A 73 4.61 14.46 -6.53
CA ILE A 73 5.53 13.40 -6.93
C ILE A 73 4.81 12.25 -7.64
N TYR A 74 5.52 11.61 -8.54
CA TYR A 74 5.02 10.49 -9.32
C TYR A 74 5.82 9.24 -8.94
N LEU A 75 5.16 8.28 -8.30
CA LEU A 75 5.76 7.01 -7.92
C LEU A 75 5.46 5.97 -8.99
N TYR A 76 6.48 5.36 -9.57
CA TYR A 76 6.29 4.30 -10.56
C TYR A 76 5.50 3.14 -9.96
N SER A 77 4.43 2.74 -10.63
CA SER A 77 3.53 1.70 -10.18
C SER A 77 2.91 0.96 -11.37
N LEU A 78 2.61 -0.31 -11.19
CA LEU A 78 1.85 -1.11 -12.13
C LEU A 78 0.37 -1.13 -11.71
N ASN A 79 -0.55 -1.01 -12.67
CA ASN A 79 -1.96 -1.20 -12.36
C ASN A 79 -2.31 -2.70 -12.20
N GLU A 80 -3.57 -3.00 -11.86
CA GLU A 80 -4.07 -4.36 -11.69
C GLU A 80 -3.87 -5.26 -12.93
N LYS A 81 -3.78 -4.67 -14.12
CA LYS A 81 -3.56 -5.36 -15.40
C LYS A 81 -2.08 -5.42 -15.79
N GLY A 82 -1.17 -5.03 -14.88
CA GLY A 82 0.28 -5.02 -15.13
C GLY A 82 0.76 -3.91 -16.08
N LYS A 83 -0.07 -2.90 -16.40
CA LYS A 83 0.37 -1.78 -17.23
C LYS A 83 1.20 -0.79 -16.43
N PRO A 84 2.33 -0.27 -17.00
CA PRO A 84 3.18 0.70 -16.34
C PRO A 84 2.51 2.07 -16.25
N GLY A 85 2.69 2.73 -15.10
CA GLY A 85 2.17 4.06 -14.85
C GLY A 85 2.74 4.66 -13.58
N TYR A 86 2.03 5.62 -13.00
CA TYR A 86 2.47 6.32 -11.81
C TYR A 86 1.32 6.55 -10.83
N ASP A 87 1.57 6.30 -9.56
CA ASP A 87 0.75 6.80 -8.47
C ASP A 87 1.08 8.26 -8.22
N VAL A 88 0.06 9.10 -8.24
CA VAL A 88 0.20 10.55 -8.05
C VAL A 88 0.07 10.86 -6.57
N VAL A 89 1.18 11.25 -5.94
CA VAL A 89 1.22 11.61 -4.52
C VAL A 89 1.43 13.11 -4.39
N THR A 90 0.51 13.77 -3.71
CA THR A 90 0.52 15.22 -3.54
C THR A 90 0.49 15.56 -2.06
N PRO A 91 1.35 16.46 -1.57
CA PRO A 91 1.26 16.96 -0.22
C PRO A 91 -0.04 17.73 -0.01
N PHE A 92 -0.68 17.50 1.12
CA PHE A 92 -1.89 18.18 1.56
C PHE A 92 -1.65 18.82 2.92
N ARG A 93 -1.83 20.12 2.99
CA ARG A 93 -1.68 20.88 4.23
C ARG A 93 -3.05 21.06 4.88
N THR A 94 -3.21 20.46 6.04
CA THR A 94 -4.45 20.56 6.82
C THR A 94 -4.62 21.95 7.43
N ASN A 95 -5.84 22.29 7.83
CA ASN A 95 -6.12 23.54 8.55
C ASN A 95 -5.43 23.62 9.92
N LYS A 96 -5.02 22.47 10.47
CA LYS A 96 -4.20 22.36 11.69
C LYS A 96 -2.71 22.54 11.43
N ASN A 97 -2.32 22.94 10.22
CA ASN A 97 -0.93 23.12 9.80
C ASN A 97 -0.09 21.82 9.76
N GLU A 98 -0.75 20.67 9.68
CA GLU A 98 -0.11 19.36 9.52
C GLU A 98 0.01 19.01 8.04
N ASN A 99 1.14 18.40 7.65
CA ASN A 99 1.35 17.96 6.27
C ASN A 99 1.10 16.46 6.15
N VAL A 100 0.27 16.08 5.18
CA VAL A 100 -0.09 14.69 4.89
C VAL A 100 0.21 14.42 3.42
N LEU A 101 0.77 13.27 3.10
CA LEU A 101 0.92 12.81 1.72
C LEU A 101 -0.34 12.07 1.28
N VAL A 102 -0.95 12.53 0.22
CA VAL A 102 -2.21 11.95 -0.32
C VAL A 102 -1.92 11.28 -1.65
N ASN A 103 -2.10 9.97 -1.72
CA ASN A 103 -2.14 9.27 -2.99
C ASN A 103 -3.49 9.55 -3.66
N ARG A 104 -3.44 10.19 -4.82
CA ARG A 104 -4.63 10.62 -5.58
C ARG A 104 -5.05 9.60 -6.63
N GLY A 105 -4.33 8.49 -6.73
CA GLY A 105 -4.60 7.42 -7.66
C GLY A 105 -3.55 7.26 -8.74
N TRP A 106 -3.77 6.27 -9.59
CA TRP A 106 -2.87 5.85 -10.64
C TRP A 106 -3.19 6.54 -11.98
N ILE A 107 -2.14 6.93 -12.70
CA ILE A 107 -2.22 7.45 -14.07
C ILE A 107 -1.35 6.65 -15.01
N ASN A 108 -1.73 6.57 -16.30
CA ASN A 108 -0.90 5.94 -17.33
C ASN A 108 0.40 6.74 -17.53
N LYS A 109 1.49 6.03 -17.86
CA LYS A 109 2.81 6.61 -18.15
C LYS A 109 2.74 7.75 -19.17
N GLU A 110 1.88 7.65 -20.20
CA GLU A 110 1.71 8.65 -21.25
C GLU A 110 1.12 9.98 -20.74
N LEU A 111 0.43 9.95 -19.62
CA LEU A 111 -0.21 11.13 -19.02
C LEU A 111 0.71 11.90 -18.06
N LYS A 112 1.93 11.39 -17.81
CA LYS A 112 2.89 12.08 -16.96
C LYS A 112 3.23 13.45 -17.53
N GLY A 113 2.94 14.50 -16.78
CA GLY A 113 3.19 15.89 -17.18
C GLY A 113 2.06 16.55 -17.99
N ASN A 114 1.15 15.78 -18.60
CA ASN A 114 0.01 16.33 -19.36
C ASN A 114 -1.26 16.51 -18.52
N VAL A 115 -1.31 15.97 -17.34
CA VAL A 115 -2.42 16.16 -16.41
C VAL A 115 -2.30 17.53 -15.78
N LYS A 116 -2.65 18.58 -16.55
CA LYS A 116 -3.06 19.85 -15.96
C LYS A 116 -4.37 19.60 -15.24
N ILE A 117 -4.26 19.19 -14.00
CA ILE A 117 -5.42 19.08 -13.14
C ILE A 117 -5.89 20.51 -12.92
N ASN A 118 -6.92 20.91 -13.64
CA ASN A 118 -7.67 22.17 -13.43
C ASN A 118 -8.42 22.08 -12.09
N ILE A 119 -7.67 22.04 -11.01
CA ILE A 119 -8.23 22.18 -9.68
C ILE A 119 -7.86 23.60 -9.27
N ASN A 120 -8.86 24.39 -8.90
CA ASN A 120 -8.65 25.70 -8.30
C ASN A 120 -7.69 25.54 -7.12
N THR A 121 -6.43 25.84 -7.36
CA THR A 121 -5.26 25.60 -6.48
C THR A 121 -5.40 26.33 -5.13
N SER A 122 -6.28 27.30 -5.06
CA SER A 122 -6.50 28.16 -3.89
C SER A 122 -7.68 27.77 -3.01
N ALA A 123 -8.56 26.87 -3.48
CA ALA A 123 -9.74 26.48 -2.72
C ALA A 123 -9.42 25.47 -1.63
N GLU A 124 -9.98 25.69 -0.45
CA GLU A 124 -9.99 24.70 0.61
C GLU A 124 -10.79 23.47 0.15
N GLN A 125 -10.23 22.28 0.34
CA GLN A 125 -10.85 21.02 -0.04
C GLN A 125 -11.01 20.12 1.17
N LYS A 126 -12.09 19.32 1.16
CA LYS A 126 -12.28 18.24 2.12
C LYS A 126 -11.89 16.93 1.46
N ILE A 127 -10.97 16.22 2.07
CA ILE A 127 -10.57 14.88 1.63
C ILE A 127 -11.06 13.83 2.61
N VAL A 128 -11.36 12.64 2.10
CA VAL A 128 -11.66 11.45 2.89
C VAL A 128 -10.85 10.31 2.31
N GLY A 129 -10.17 9.57 3.18
CA GLY A 129 -9.32 8.47 2.75
C GLY A 129 -8.98 7.52 3.89
N LEU A 130 -8.23 6.47 3.58
CA LEU A 130 -7.69 5.56 4.58
C LEU A 130 -6.28 5.98 4.96
N LEU A 131 -6.03 6.09 6.26
CA LEU A 131 -4.70 6.37 6.77
C LEU A 131 -3.83 5.12 6.58
N ARG A 132 -2.66 5.30 5.98
CA ARG A 132 -1.65 4.26 5.86
C ARG A 132 -0.33 4.76 6.41
N GLU A 133 0.23 4.02 7.34
CA GLU A 133 1.57 4.32 7.83
C GLU A 133 2.60 4.03 6.73
N ILE A 134 3.54 4.95 6.53
CA ILE A 134 4.64 4.73 5.61
C ILE A 134 5.62 3.78 6.29
N TYR A 135 5.72 2.55 5.77
CA TYR A 135 6.76 1.62 6.22
C TYR A 135 8.13 2.21 5.94
N LYS A 136 9.03 2.10 6.92
CA LYS A 136 10.43 2.46 6.71
C LYS A 136 10.95 1.67 5.51
N PRO A 137 11.56 2.34 4.51
CA PRO A 137 12.09 1.64 3.35
C PRO A 137 13.07 0.57 3.82
N CYS A 138 12.97 -0.63 3.25
CA CYS A 138 13.95 -1.68 3.48
C CYS A 138 15.31 -1.17 3.02
N LEU A 139 16.34 -1.29 3.86
CA LEU A 139 17.71 -0.83 3.58
C LEU A 139 18.28 -1.36 2.24
N LEU A 140 17.73 -2.46 1.73
CA LEU A 140 18.08 -3.03 0.43
C LEU A 140 17.51 -2.28 -0.78
N TYR A 141 16.56 -1.35 -0.57
CA TYR A 141 15.90 -0.60 -1.65
C TYR A 141 16.34 0.87 -1.77
N THR A 142 17.38 1.27 -1.07
CA THR A 142 17.85 2.67 -1.03
C THR A 142 18.85 3.05 -2.11
N SER A 143 19.18 2.15 -3.03
CA SER A 143 20.00 2.52 -4.17
C SER A 143 19.12 3.05 -5.31
N PRO A 144 19.19 4.34 -5.67
CA PRO A 144 18.60 4.82 -6.90
C PRO A 144 19.25 4.04 -8.05
N SER A 145 18.43 3.42 -8.89
CA SER A 145 18.93 2.76 -10.10
C SER A 145 19.67 3.79 -10.97
N PRO A 146 20.92 3.58 -11.37
CA PRO A 146 21.67 4.52 -12.20
C PRO A 146 21.23 4.47 -13.67
N ARG A 147 19.94 4.33 -13.93
CA ARG A 147 19.34 4.32 -15.27
C ARG A 147 18.25 5.35 -15.35
N ASP A 148 18.66 6.59 -15.46
CA ASP A 148 17.90 7.68 -16.05
C ASP A 148 18.73 8.34 -17.14
#